data_b39a47c5c9bac7fe8ee6da68b64d38ba
#
_entry.id   b39a47c5c9bac7fe8ee6da68b64d38ba
#
_cell.length_a   1.000
_cell.length_b   1.000
_cell.length_c   1.000
_cell.angle_alpha   90.00
_cell.angle_beta   90.00
_cell.angle_gamma   90.00
#
_symmetry.space_group_name_H-M   'P 1'
#
loop_
_entity.id
_entity.type
_entity.pdbx_description
1 polymer ?
#
loop_
_entity_poly.entity_id
_entity_poly.type
_entity_poly.pdbx_seq_one_letter_code
_entity_poly.pdbx_strand_id
1 'polypeptide(L)'
;MSIEVKSLSFSYGEHEVLHDVSFSVAAGEYLSILGPNGVGKSTLFRCVLGLLRDYTGSVTVEGRDAKSLSIREAARLIAYIPQSSHPAFNYSVRDIVLMGTTSGLGTFATPKKEDVRRVDEALEKIGIPHLAERCFHRISGGERQLALIARALVQRAPVLMLDEPTASLDFGNQLLVLNCARELAREGYTVIQTTHNPEHSYMFSDRILALRGGRVLTEGGPKEVLTPELMRELYGVEVEVSSLFGDRVRVCTPASVARGQ
;
A
#
# COMPACT_ATOMS: atom_id res chain seq x y z
N MET A 1 -15.32 0.37 -10.48
CA MET A 1 -14.64 -0.16 -9.28
C MET A 1 -13.34 -0.75 -9.71
N SER A 2 -12.24 -0.33 -9.10
CA SER A 2 -10.92 -0.86 -9.42
C SER A 2 -10.66 -2.17 -8.68
N ILE A 3 -11.08 -2.24 -7.41
CA ILE A 3 -11.09 -3.46 -6.61
C ILE A 3 -12.44 -3.62 -5.92
N GLU A 4 -12.94 -4.86 -5.88
CA GLU A 4 -14.11 -5.23 -5.10
C GLU A 4 -13.83 -6.55 -4.38
N VAL A 5 -14.04 -6.57 -3.07
CA VAL A 5 -13.91 -7.72 -2.19
C VAL A 5 -15.27 -7.97 -1.54
N LYS A 6 -15.78 -9.20 -1.65
CA LYS A 6 -17.10 -9.59 -1.10
C LYS A 6 -16.96 -10.83 -0.25
N SER A 7 -17.34 -10.72 1.01
CA SER A 7 -17.42 -11.81 2.01
C SER A 7 -16.16 -12.69 2.03
N LEU A 8 -14.98 -12.06 1.96
CA LEU A 8 -13.71 -12.77 1.92
C LEU A 8 -13.37 -13.30 3.30
N SER A 9 -13.26 -14.64 3.42
CA SER A 9 -12.68 -15.30 4.61
C SER A 9 -11.52 -16.18 4.18
N PHE A 10 -10.47 -16.24 5.04
CA PHE A 10 -9.26 -17.01 4.76
C PHE A 10 -8.64 -17.61 6.04
N SER A 11 -8.17 -18.84 5.94
CA SER A 11 -7.49 -19.57 7.03
C SER A 11 -6.13 -20.12 6.59
N TYR A 12 -5.15 -20.09 7.49
CA TYR A 12 -3.94 -20.89 7.40
C TYR A 12 -4.15 -22.18 8.19
N GLY A 13 -4.48 -23.28 7.50
CA GLY A 13 -4.91 -24.52 8.17
C GLY A 13 -6.17 -24.27 9.01
N GLU A 14 -6.09 -24.55 10.30
CA GLU A 14 -7.20 -24.34 11.25
C GLU A 14 -7.31 -22.91 11.78
N HIS A 15 -6.30 -22.07 11.52
CA HIS A 15 -6.28 -20.68 12.01
C HIS A 15 -6.92 -19.73 11.01
N GLU A 16 -8.15 -19.32 11.29
CA GLU A 16 -8.85 -18.31 10.50
C GLU A 16 -8.29 -16.92 10.79
N VAL A 17 -7.90 -16.18 9.73
CA VAL A 17 -7.24 -14.87 9.80
C VAL A 17 -8.12 -13.76 9.27
N LEU A 18 -8.94 -14.04 8.26
CA LEU A 18 -9.89 -13.08 7.69
C LEU A 18 -11.30 -13.64 7.78
N HIS A 19 -12.24 -12.81 8.20
CA HIS A 19 -13.62 -13.21 8.50
C HIS A 19 -14.60 -12.26 7.82
N ASP A 20 -15.21 -12.68 6.72
CA ASP A 20 -16.28 -11.95 6.01
C ASP A 20 -15.90 -10.50 5.66
N VAL A 21 -14.68 -10.29 5.16
CA VAL A 21 -14.18 -8.97 4.78
C VAL A 21 -14.82 -8.55 3.46
N SER A 22 -15.48 -7.39 3.47
CA SER A 22 -16.12 -6.80 2.28
C SER A 22 -15.78 -5.32 2.19
N PHE A 23 -15.32 -4.88 1.02
CA PHE A 23 -15.07 -3.46 0.69
C PHE A 23 -14.88 -3.30 -0.81
N SER A 24 -14.88 -2.06 -1.27
CA SER A 24 -14.57 -1.72 -2.65
C SER A 24 -13.67 -0.50 -2.73
N VAL A 25 -12.90 -0.36 -3.81
CA VAL A 25 -12.06 0.81 -4.08
C VAL A 25 -12.38 1.36 -5.46
N ALA A 26 -12.65 2.65 -5.54
CA ALA A 26 -12.90 3.32 -6.80
C ALA A 26 -11.59 3.54 -7.58
N ALA A 27 -11.68 3.75 -8.90
CA ALA A 27 -10.52 4.16 -9.69
C ALA A 27 -10.03 5.55 -9.24
N GLY A 28 -8.72 5.69 -9.05
CA GLY A 28 -8.09 6.94 -8.59
C GLY A 28 -8.29 7.24 -7.10
N GLU A 29 -8.86 6.31 -6.33
CA GLU A 29 -9.02 6.47 -4.89
C GLU A 29 -7.75 6.05 -4.13
N TYR A 30 -7.45 6.76 -3.05
CA TYR A 30 -6.43 6.38 -2.07
C TYR A 30 -7.08 5.82 -0.81
N LEU A 31 -7.05 4.50 -0.64
CA LEU A 31 -7.56 3.79 0.53
C LEU A 31 -6.42 3.41 1.48
N SER A 32 -6.56 3.74 2.77
CA SER A 32 -5.72 3.18 3.84
C SER A 32 -6.44 2.06 4.58
N ILE A 33 -5.82 0.88 4.66
CA ILE A 33 -6.24 -0.22 5.52
C ILE A 33 -5.49 -0.08 6.85
N LEU A 34 -6.19 0.44 7.85
CA LEU A 34 -5.68 0.76 9.18
C LEU A 34 -5.92 -0.40 10.15
N GLY A 35 -4.94 -0.76 10.95
CA GLY A 35 -5.10 -1.73 12.02
C GLY A 35 -3.78 -2.16 12.64
N PRO A 36 -3.79 -2.81 13.82
CA PRO A 36 -2.61 -3.28 14.50
C PRO A 36 -1.86 -4.34 13.69
N ASN A 37 -0.62 -4.64 14.11
CA ASN A 37 0.16 -5.70 13.49
C ASN A 37 -0.47 -7.06 13.78
N GLY A 38 -0.40 -7.98 12.81
CA GLY A 38 -0.96 -9.33 12.93
C GLY A 38 -2.48 -9.45 12.69
N VAL A 39 -3.19 -8.35 12.38
CA VAL A 39 -4.66 -8.35 12.21
C VAL A 39 -5.14 -8.93 10.87
N GLY A 40 -4.22 -9.32 9.97
CA GLY A 40 -4.58 -9.90 8.67
C GLY A 40 -4.37 -8.97 7.47
N LYS A 41 -3.83 -7.75 7.61
CA LYS A 41 -3.61 -6.79 6.51
C LYS A 41 -2.82 -7.39 5.34
N SER A 42 -1.65 -7.95 5.61
CA SER A 42 -0.81 -8.56 4.56
C SER A 42 -1.42 -9.84 4.00
N THR A 43 -2.22 -10.58 4.78
CA THR A 43 -2.99 -11.73 4.29
C THR A 43 -4.06 -11.27 3.30
N LEU A 44 -4.80 -10.21 3.62
CA LEU A 44 -5.76 -9.60 2.72
C LEU A 44 -5.10 -9.15 1.41
N PHE A 45 -3.93 -8.50 1.48
CA PHE A 45 -3.15 -8.13 0.30
C PHE A 45 -2.79 -9.35 -0.56
N ARG A 46 -2.32 -10.43 0.05
CA ARG A 46 -1.97 -11.66 -0.67
C ARG A 46 -3.18 -12.31 -1.36
N CYS A 47 -4.37 -12.23 -0.76
CA CYS A 47 -5.60 -12.69 -1.39
C CYS A 47 -5.95 -11.82 -2.62
N VAL A 48 -5.91 -10.49 -2.48
CA VAL A 48 -6.19 -9.55 -3.58
C VAL A 48 -5.17 -9.71 -4.73
N LEU A 49 -3.91 -9.96 -4.42
CA LEU A 49 -2.84 -10.23 -5.40
C LEU A 49 -2.99 -11.60 -6.09
N GLY A 50 -3.92 -12.44 -5.66
CA GLY A 50 -4.08 -13.82 -6.16
C GLY A 50 -2.94 -14.76 -5.76
N LEU A 51 -2.15 -14.40 -4.73
CA LEU A 51 -1.09 -15.24 -4.17
C LEU A 51 -1.64 -16.30 -3.21
N LEU A 52 -2.74 -15.99 -2.53
CA LEU A 52 -3.53 -16.92 -1.73
C LEU A 52 -4.90 -17.05 -2.40
N ARG A 53 -5.29 -18.28 -2.80
CA ARG A 53 -6.50 -18.51 -3.61
C ARG A 53 -7.56 -19.33 -2.90
N ASP A 54 -7.21 -19.95 -1.76
CA ASP A 54 -8.10 -20.85 -1.00
C ASP A 54 -8.99 -20.09 -0.01
N TYR A 55 -9.39 -18.84 -0.39
CA TYR A 55 -10.36 -18.05 0.37
C TYR A 55 -11.80 -18.32 -0.09
N THR A 56 -12.77 -18.12 0.81
CA THR A 56 -14.20 -18.04 0.46
C THR A 56 -14.55 -16.60 0.04
N GLY A 57 -15.72 -16.42 -0.57
CA GLY A 57 -16.10 -15.12 -1.13
C GLY A 57 -15.43 -14.84 -2.48
N SER A 58 -15.41 -13.58 -2.89
CA SER A 58 -14.88 -13.15 -4.18
C SER A 58 -14.02 -11.90 -4.10
N VAL A 59 -13.02 -11.83 -4.98
CA VAL A 59 -12.16 -10.65 -5.19
C VAL A 59 -12.13 -10.37 -6.67
N THR A 60 -12.49 -9.16 -7.08
CA THR A 60 -12.33 -8.70 -8.47
C THR A 60 -11.38 -7.52 -8.54
N VAL A 61 -10.55 -7.51 -9.58
CA VAL A 61 -9.60 -6.44 -9.89
C VAL A 61 -9.84 -6.01 -11.32
N GLU A 62 -10.17 -4.73 -11.53
CA GLU A 62 -10.57 -4.20 -12.85
C GLU A 62 -11.64 -5.07 -13.52
N GLY A 63 -12.64 -5.50 -12.73
CA GLY A 63 -13.76 -6.35 -13.19
C GLY A 63 -13.40 -7.82 -13.48
N ARG A 64 -12.16 -8.26 -13.19
CA ARG A 64 -11.70 -9.65 -13.42
C ARG A 64 -11.53 -10.38 -12.09
N ASP A 65 -12.00 -11.62 -12.01
CA ASP A 65 -11.82 -12.46 -10.80
C ASP A 65 -10.35 -12.75 -10.54
N ALA A 66 -9.84 -12.36 -9.37
CA ALA A 66 -8.45 -12.53 -8.96
C ALA A 66 -8.01 -14.00 -8.95
N LYS A 67 -8.91 -14.95 -8.65
CA LYS A 67 -8.59 -16.40 -8.69
C LYS A 67 -8.30 -16.90 -10.10
N SER A 68 -8.91 -16.30 -11.11
CA SER A 68 -8.75 -16.69 -12.52
C SER A 68 -7.51 -16.10 -13.19
N LEU A 69 -6.90 -15.05 -12.59
CA LEU A 69 -5.75 -14.38 -13.16
C LEU A 69 -4.48 -15.23 -13.04
N SER A 70 -3.72 -15.35 -14.12
CA SER A 70 -2.33 -15.77 -14.04
C SER A 70 -1.50 -14.70 -13.32
N ILE A 71 -0.34 -15.08 -12.76
CA ILE A 71 0.60 -14.14 -12.10
C ILE A 71 0.94 -12.96 -13.02
N ARG A 72 1.14 -13.22 -14.32
CA ARG A 72 1.45 -12.17 -15.31
C ARG A 72 0.27 -11.24 -15.56
N GLU A 73 -0.94 -11.75 -15.61
CA GLU A 73 -2.16 -10.93 -15.76
C GLU A 73 -2.40 -10.09 -14.51
N ALA A 74 -2.27 -10.67 -13.32
CA ALA A 74 -2.36 -9.92 -12.07
C ALA A 74 -1.31 -8.79 -12.02
N ALA A 75 -0.06 -9.05 -12.43
CA ALA A 75 0.99 -8.05 -12.51
C ALA A 75 0.74 -6.94 -13.54
N ARG A 76 -0.17 -7.10 -14.49
CA ARG A 76 -0.59 -6.02 -15.40
C ARG A 76 -1.67 -5.12 -14.77
N LEU A 77 -2.34 -5.60 -13.74
CA LEU A 77 -3.42 -4.88 -13.06
C LEU A 77 -2.97 -4.28 -11.73
N ILE A 78 -2.07 -4.95 -11.03
CA ILE A 78 -1.61 -4.54 -9.70
C ILE A 78 -0.08 -4.49 -9.66
N ALA A 79 0.48 -3.37 -9.23
CA ALA A 79 1.87 -3.26 -8.82
C ALA A 79 1.95 -3.32 -7.29
N TYR A 80 2.72 -4.27 -6.79
CA TYR A 80 2.89 -4.50 -5.36
C TYR A 80 4.23 -3.97 -4.86
N ILE A 81 4.17 -3.13 -3.85
CA ILE A 81 5.32 -2.55 -3.14
C ILE A 81 5.34 -3.17 -1.73
N PRO A 82 6.25 -4.12 -1.46
CA PRO A 82 6.35 -4.78 -0.16
C PRO A 82 6.94 -3.86 0.90
N GLN A 83 6.69 -4.15 2.17
CA GLN A 83 7.27 -3.47 3.32
C GLN A 83 8.81 -3.47 3.31
N SER A 84 9.41 -4.57 2.86
CA SER A 84 10.86 -4.70 2.69
C SER A 84 11.19 -5.50 1.44
N SER A 85 12.32 -5.16 0.81
CA SER A 85 12.83 -5.87 -0.35
C SER A 85 14.34 -6.07 -0.20
N HIS A 86 14.77 -7.33 -0.22
CA HIS A 86 16.17 -7.73 -0.09
C HIS A 86 16.57 -8.58 -1.31
N PRO A 87 16.93 -7.94 -2.44
CA PRO A 87 17.43 -8.67 -3.61
C PRO A 87 18.68 -9.50 -3.24
N ALA A 88 18.79 -10.71 -3.79
CA ALA A 88 19.93 -11.60 -3.52
C ALA A 88 21.25 -11.11 -4.13
N PHE A 89 21.19 -10.18 -5.09
CA PHE A 89 22.35 -9.68 -5.82
C PHE A 89 22.48 -8.15 -5.68
N ASN A 90 23.67 -7.63 -5.95
CA ASN A 90 23.99 -6.20 -5.91
C ASN A 90 23.50 -5.49 -7.19
N TYR A 91 22.17 -5.38 -7.35
CA TYR A 91 21.57 -4.63 -8.44
C TYR A 91 21.70 -3.12 -8.22
N SER A 92 21.84 -2.36 -9.32
CA SER A 92 21.65 -0.92 -9.31
C SER A 92 20.17 -0.56 -9.09
N VAL A 93 19.89 0.68 -8.71
CA VAL A 93 18.50 1.20 -8.65
C VAL A 93 17.84 1.09 -10.03
N ARG A 94 18.57 1.41 -11.10
CA ARG A 94 18.11 1.27 -12.48
C ARG A 94 17.68 -0.18 -12.79
N ASP A 95 18.47 -1.18 -12.39
CA ASP A 95 18.14 -2.59 -12.62
C ASP A 95 16.84 -2.98 -11.88
N ILE A 96 16.71 -2.55 -10.62
CA ILE A 96 15.49 -2.81 -9.81
C ILE A 96 14.27 -2.19 -10.49
N VAL A 97 14.35 -0.96 -10.96
CA VAL A 97 13.24 -0.28 -11.63
C VAL A 97 12.93 -0.95 -12.98
N LEU A 98 13.96 -1.37 -13.74
CA LEU A 98 13.82 -2.07 -15.01
C LEU A 98 13.08 -3.41 -14.87
N MET A 99 13.19 -4.09 -13.72
CA MET A 99 12.40 -5.29 -13.43
C MET A 99 10.90 -5.07 -13.50
N GLY A 100 10.41 -3.82 -13.34
CA GLY A 100 9.01 -3.46 -13.54
C GLY A 100 8.49 -3.72 -14.95
N THR A 101 9.36 -3.77 -15.96
CA THR A 101 8.95 -4.04 -17.35
C THR A 101 8.61 -5.51 -17.62
N THR A 102 9.00 -6.43 -16.73
CA THR A 102 8.92 -7.89 -16.96
C THR A 102 7.49 -8.40 -17.15
N SER A 103 6.49 -7.74 -16.56
CA SER A 103 5.07 -8.10 -16.74
C SER A 103 4.60 -7.97 -18.20
N GLY A 104 5.24 -7.07 -18.97
CA GLY A 104 4.95 -6.84 -20.40
C GLY A 104 5.83 -7.66 -21.36
N LEU A 105 6.97 -8.20 -20.90
CA LEU A 105 7.95 -8.90 -21.73
C LEU A 105 7.62 -10.39 -21.89
N GLY A 106 7.95 -10.97 -23.04
CA GLY A 106 7.94 -12.43 -23.23
C GLY A 106 9.03 -13.12 -22.38
N THR A 107 8.91 -14.44 -22.20
CA THR A 107 9.77 -15.23 -21.29
C THR A 107 11.29 -15.12 -21.61
N PHE A 108 11.64 -14.84 -22.86
CA PHE A 108 13.04 -14.69 -23.35
C PHE A 108 13.32 -13.30 -23.94
N ALA A 109 12.41 -12.33 -23.71
CA ALA A 109 12.61 -11.00 -24.28
C ALA A 109 13.56 -10.19 -23.40
N THR A 110 14.52 -9.52 -24.02
CA THR A 110 15.39 -8.54 -23.38
C THR A 110 14.73 -7.16 -23.37
N PRO A 111 14.99 -6.32 -22.35
CA PRO A 111 14.50 -4.94 -22.31
C PRO A 111 14.96 -4.16 -23.55
N LYS A 112 14.06 -3.38 -24.14
CA LYS A 112 14.31 -2.54 -25.31
C LYS A 112 14.76 -1.15 -24.88
N LYS A 113 15.25 -0.34 -25.81
CA LYS A 113 15.59 1.08 -25.55
C LYS A 113 14.42 1.88 -24.97
N GLU A 114 13.19 1.54 -25.36
CA GLU A 114 11.97 2.16 -24.82
C GLU A 114 11.75 1.81 -23.34
N ASP A 115 12.09 0.58 -22.92
CA ASP A 115 11.99 0.16 -21.52
C ASP A 115 12.98 0.93 -20.65
N VAL A 116 14.21 1.15 -21.16
CA VAL A 116 15.22 1.96 -20.46
C VAL A 116 14.77 3.41 -20.35
N ARG A 117 14.21 4.00 -21.43
CA ARG A 117 13.67 5.36 -21.37
C ARG A 117 12.57 5.50 -20.32
N ARG A 118 11.65 4.52 -20.23
CA ARG A 118 10.60 4.50 -19.20
C ARG A 118 11.17 4.45 -17.78
N VAL A 119 12.28 3.75 -17.59
CA VAL A 119 13.00 3.72 -16.31
C VAL A 119 13.51 5.11 -15.96
N ASP A 120 14.16 5.81 -16.91
CA ASP A 120 14.67 7.16 -16.68
C ASP A 120 13.53 8.14 -16.37
N GLU A 121 12.44 8.11 -17.14
CA GLU A 121 11.24 8.92 -16.90
C GLU A 121 10.63 8.64 -15.50
N ALA A 122 10.60 7.39 -15.05
CA ALA A 122 10.08 7.04 -13.73
C ALA A 122 10.99 7.53 -12.60
N LEU A 123 12.32 7.40 -12.77
CA LEU A 123 13.30 7.90 -11.80
C LEU A 123 13.24 9.44 -11.66
N GLU A 124 13.11 10.14 -12.79
CA GLU A 124 12.93 11.59 -12.80
C GLU A 124 11.64 12.01 -12.12
N LYS A 125 10.52 11.34 -12.45
CA LYS A 125 9.22 11.62 -11.87
C LYS A 125 9.20 11.44 -10.34
N ILE A 126 9.88 10.43 -9.82
CA ILE A 126 10.00 10.18 -8.38
C ILE A 126 11.06 11.07 -7.70
N GLY A 127 11.89 11.76 -8.47
CA GLY A 127 12.93 12.68 -7.96
C GLY A 127 14.23 11.99 -7.54
N ILE A 128 14.50 10.77 -8.01
CA ILE A 128 15.70 9.99 -7.67
C ILE A 128 16.60 9.63 -8.86
N PRO A 129 16.72 10.42 -9.95
CA PRO A 129 17.57 10.07 -11.09
C PRO A 129 19.06 9.95 -10.70
N HIS A 130 19.49 10.71 -9.69
CA HIS A 130 20.85 10.70 -9.16
C HIS A 130 21.25 9.37 -8.48
N LEU A 131 20.28 8.51 -8.18
CA LEU A 131 20.49 7.20 -7.57
C LEU A 131 20.56 6.06 -8.61
N ALA A 132 20.30 6.32 -9.89
CA ALA A 132 20.14 5.30 -10.93
C ALA A 132 21.24 4.23 -10.91
N GLU A 133 22.50 4.65 -10.86
CA GLU A 133 23.67 3.76 -10.90
C GLU A 133 24.14 3.33 -9.49
N ARG A 134 23.48 3.79 -8.43
CA ARG A 134 23.80 3.36 -7.07
C ARG A 134 23.29 1.95 -6.79
N CYS A 135 24.08 1.20 -6.01
CA CYS A 135 23.66 -0.13 -5.55
C CYS A 135 22.44 0.01 -4.60
N PHE A 136 21.37 -0.71 -4.88
CA PHE A 136 20.10 -0.67 -4.14
C PHE A 136 20.28 -0.96 -2.63
N HIS A 137 21.24 -1.82 -2.25
CA HIS A 137 21.53 -2.10 -0.84
C HIS A 137 22.26 -0.96 -0.11
N ARG A 138 22.86 -0.02 -0.85
CA ARG A 138 23.68 1.07 -0.29
C ARG A 138 22.97 2.41 -0.19
N ILE A 139 21.69 2.47 -0.58
CA ILE A 139 20.85 3.65 -0.42
C ILE A 139 20.00 3.55 0.84
N SER A 140 19.46 4.68 1.32
CA SER A 140 18.62 4.74 2.53
C SER A 140 17.32 3.94 2.38
N GLY A 141 16.63 3.66 3.48
CA GLY A 141 15.33 2.98 3.48
C GLY A 141 14.28 3.71 2.65
N GLY A 142 14.21 5.04 2.80
CA GLY A 142 13.29 5.89 2.03
C GLY A 142 13.60 5.89 0.53
N GLU A 143 14.87 6.03 0.16
CA GLU A 143 15.31 5.95 -1.24
C GLU A 143 15.00 4.57 -1.85
N ARG A 144 15.15 3.49 -1.09
CA ARG A 144 14.71 2.15 -1.53
C ARG A 144 13.22 2.08 -1.79
N GLN A 145 12.41 2.66 -0.91
CA GLN A 145 10.97 2.66 -1.07
C GLN A 145 10.54 3.47 -2.31
N LEU A 146 11.16 4.63 -2.53
CA LEU A 146 10.94 5.42 -3.75
C LEU A 146 11.36 4.66 -5.02
N ALA A 147 12.46 3.93 -4.99
CA ALA A 147 12.88 3.08 -6.12
C ALA A 147 11.87 1.94 -6.39
N LEU A 148 11.26 1.35 -5.36
CA LEU A 148 10.20 0.35 -5.53
C LEU A 148 8.91 0.98 -6.10
N ILE A 149 8.60 2.23 -5.75
CA ILE A 149 7.49 2.98 -6.36
C ILE A 149 7.82 3.28 -7.84
N ALA A 150 9.05 3.72 -8.17
CA ALA A 150 9.46 3.91 -9.56
C ALA A 150 9.34 2.61 -10.38
N ARG A 151 9.73 1.47 -9.81
CA ARG A 151 9.52 0.14 -10.41
C ARG A 151 8.04 -0.13 -10.70
N ALA A 152 7.15 0.20 -9.76
CA ALA A 152 5.71 0.05 -9.92
C ALA A 152 5.16 0.93 -11.05
N LEU A 153 5.67 2.15 -11.23
CA LEU A 153 5.28 3.05 -12.33
C LEU A 153 5.68 2.48 -13.70
N VAL A 154 6.90 1.93 -13.82
CA VAL A 154 7.36 1.29 -15.06
C VAL A 154 6.51 0.09 -15.43
N GLN A 155 5.93 -0.60 -14.46
CA GLN A 155 5.00 -1.72 -14.66
C GLN A 155 3.68 -1.29 -15.30
N ARG A 156 3.25 0.00 -15.16
CA ARG A 156 2.02 0.59 -15.71
C ARG A 156 0.73 -0.08 -15.24
N ALA A 157 0.74 -0.67 -14.07
CA ALA A 157 -0.47 -1.21 -13.47
C ALA A 157 -1.36 -0.06 -12.94
N PRO A 158 -2.68 -0.10 -13.15
CA PRO A 158 -3.57 0.95 -12.66
C PRO A 158 -3.73 0.98 -11.15
N VAL A 159 -3.44 -0.14 -10.48
CA VAL A 159 -3.55 -0.28 -9.02
C VAL A 159 -2.17 -0.41 -8.38
N LEU A 160 -1.89 0.40 -7.37
CA LEU A 160 -0.68 0.36 -6.55
C LEU A 160 -1.05 -0.14 -5.14
N MET A 161 -0.47 -1.26 -4.72
CA MET A 161 -0.65 -1.81 -3.37
C MET A 161 0.64 -1.69 -2.58
N LEU A 162 0.62 -0.90 -1.50
CA LEU A 162 1.77 -0.61 -0.65
C LEU A 162 1.59 -1.26 0.73
N ASP A 163 2.43 -2.24 1.04
CA ASP A 163 2.37 -2.95 2.33
C ASP A 163 3.27 -2.25 3.34
N GLU A 164 2.68 -1.53 4.28
CA GLU A 164 3.35 -0.73 5.32
C GLU A 164 4.54 0.10 4.79
N PRO A 165 4.34 0.99 3.79
CA PRO A 165 5.43 1.62 3.03
C PRO A 165 6.34 2.52 3.88
N THR A 166 5.95 2.86 5.10
CA THR A 166 6.67 3.79 5.98
C THR A 166 7.21 3.15 7.26
N ALA A 167 7.02 1.84 7.48
CA ALA A 167 7.22 1.17 8.77
C ALA A 167 8.65 1.24 9.34
N SER A 168 9.67 1.46 8.56
CA SER A 168 11.07 1.50 9.03
C SER A 168 11.80 2.75 8.56
N LEU A 169 11.05 3.81 8.27
CA LEU A 169 11.59 5.06 7.75
C LEU A 169 11.63 6.13 8.85
N ASP A 170 12.60 7.02 8.77
CA ASP A 170 12.59 8.26 9.53
C ASP A 170 11.46 9.19 9.05
N PHE A 171 11.14 10.21 9.87
CA PHE A 171 10.02 11.11 9.65
C PHE A 171 10.04 11.79 8.27
N GLY A 172 11.20 12.27 7.81
CA GLY A 172 11.32 12.94 6.51
C GLY A 172 11.03 11.99 5.35
N ASN A 173 11.60 10.79 5.39
CA ASN A 173 11.38 9.76 4.38
C ASN A 173 9.94 9.22 4.39
N GLN A 174 9.28 9.12 5.55
CA GLN A 174 7.86 8.78 5.62
C GLN A 174 7.01 9.77 4.81
N LEU A 175 7.21 11.08 5.03
CA LEU A 175 6.45 12.10 4.32
C LEU A 175 6.73 12.11 2.83
N LEU A 176 7.97 11.89 2.39
CA LEU A 176 8.31 11.79 0.97
C LEU A 176 7.56 10.65 0.30
N VAL A 177 7.55 9.46 0.89
CA VAL A 177 6.85 8.27 0.35
C VAL A 177 5.34 8.49 0.31
N LEU A 178 4.74 9.03 1.37
CA LEU A 178 3.29 9.25 1.44
C LEU A 178 2.83 10.35 0.48
N ASN A 179 3.60 11.44 0.35
CA ASN A 179 3.32 12.49 -0.64
C ASN A 179 3.40 11.93 -2.07
N CYS A 180 4.43 11.12 -2.36
CA CYS A 180 4.56 10.46 -3.66
C CYS A 180 3.33 9.58 -3.96
N ALA A 181 2.90 8.75 -3.01
CA ALA A 181 1.70 7.92 -3.15
C ALA A 181 0.43 8.77 -3.37
N ARG A 182 0.30 9.90 -2.65
CA ARG A 182 -0.83 10.82 -2.80
C ARG A 182 -0.87 11.49 -4.17
N GLU A 183 0.28 11.95 -4.68
CA GLU A 183 0.34 12.53 -6.03
C GLU A 183 -0.02 11.51 -7.11
N LEU A 184 0.43 10.26 -6.98
CA LEU A 184 0.04 9.19 -7.90
C LEU A 184 -1.47 8.92 -7.89
N ALA A 185 -2.12 8.96 -6.72
CA ALA A 185 -3.58 8.86 -6.64
C ALA A 185 -4.26 10.02 -7.36
N ARG A 186 -3.77 11.25 -7.20
CA ARG A 186 -4.27 12.44 -7.94
C ARG A 186 -4.09 12.34 -9.46
N GLU A 187 -3.08 11.62 -9.92
CA GLU A 187 -2.87 11.33 -11.34
C GLU A 187 -3.76 10.20 -11.88
N GLY A 188 -4.59 9.59 -11.03
CA GLY A 188 -5.57 8.58 -11.41
C GLY A 188 -5.17 7.14 -11.12
N TYR A 189 -4.01 6.88 -10.48
CA TYR A 189 -3.71 5.55 -9.95
C TYR A 189 -4.61 5.24 -8.76
N THR A 190 -5.13 4.03 -8.70
CA THR A 190 -5.78 3.53 -7.48
C THR A 190 -4.70 3.12 -6.49
N VAL A 191 -4.66 3.75 -5.32
CA VAL A 191 -3.64 3.47 -4.30
C VAL A 191 -4.29 2.81 -3.10
N ILE A 192 -3.76 1.67 -2.68
CA ILE A 192 -4.17 0.99 -1.44
C ILE A 192 -2.93 0.78 -0.61
N GLN A 193 -2.93 1.30 0.61
CA GLN A 193 -1.84 1.02 1.56
C GLN A 193 -2.34 0.30 2.79
N THR A 194 -1.50 -0.56 3.36
CA THR A 194 -1.67 -1.00 4.75
C THR A 194 -0.86 -0.11 5.66
N THR A 195 -1.36 0.18 6.85
CA THR A 195 -0.63 0.97 7.84
C THR A 195 -1.16 0.67 9.25
N HIS A 196 -0.34 0.96 10.25
CA HIS A 196 -0.75 1.01 11.65
C HIS A 196 -0.72 2.44 12.21
N ASN A 197 -0.43 3.46 11.36
CA ASN A 197 -0.39 4.86 11.75
C ASN A 197 -1.69 5.59 11.39
N PRO A 198 -2.52 5.97 12.38
CA PRO A 198 -3.80 6.62 12.14
C PRO A 198 -3.65 8.04 11.56
N GLU A 199 -2.61 8.77 11.97
CA GLU A 199 -2.38 10.16 11.52
C GLU A 199 -2.00 10.19 10.03
N HIS A 200 -1.17 9.23 9.58
CA HIS A 200 -0.85 9.08 8.16
C HIS A 200 -2.10 8.73 7.34
N SER A 201 -2.95 7.82 7.84
CA SER A 201 -4.23 7.49 7.18
C SER A 201 -5.11 8.74 7.06
N TYR A 202 -5.18 9.56 8.11
CA TYR A 202 -5.97 10.78 8.11
C TYR A 202 -5.48 11.81 7.09
N MET A 203 -4.17 12.05 7.05
CA MET A 203 -3.59 13.12 6.23
C MET A 203 -3.52 12.80 4.74
N PHE A 204 -3.36 11.52 4.38
CA PHE A 204 -3.00 11.15 3.01
C PHE A 204 -4.07 10.36 2.25
N SER A 205 -5.02 9.71 2.92
CA SER A 205 -6.03 8.90 2.23
C SER A 205 -7.34 9.65 1.97
N ASP A 206 -8.07 9.19 0.98
CA ASP A 206 -9.45 9.63 0.72
C ASP A 206 -10.43 8.87 1.60
N ARG A 207 -10.12 7.60 1.91
CA ARG A 207 -10.92 6.72 2.77
C ARG A 207 -10.04 5.83 3.63
N ILE A 208 -10.53 5.50 4.81
CA ILE A 208 -9.92 4.57 5.77
C ILE A 208 -10.83 3.37 5.94
N LEU A 209 -10.27 2.17 5.86
CA LEU A 209 -10.88 0.92 6.25
C LEU A 209 -10.15 0.42 7.50
N ALA A 210 -10.83 0.40 8.64
CA ALA A 210 -10.27 -0.10 9.89
C ALA A 210 -10.48 -1.61 10.01
N LEU A 211 -9.39 -2.37 10.18
CA LEU A 211 -9.40 -3.82 10.30
C LEU A 211 -9.02 -4.24 11.72
N ARG A 212 -9.87 -5.07 12.37
CA ARG A 212 -9.63 -5.63 13.71
C ARG A 212 -10.05 -7.10 13.74
N GLY A 213 -9.20 -7.97 14.30
CA GLY A 213 -9.50 -9.40 14.40
C GLY A 213 -9.93 -10.04 13.08
N GLY A 214 -9.32 -9.65 11.97
CA GLY A 214 -9.65 -10.17 10.65
C GLY A 214 -10.98 -9.69 10.06
N ARG A 215 -11.67 -8.72 10.68
CA ARG A 215 -12.97 -8.15 10.23
C ARG A 215 -12.85 -6.66 9.95
N VAL A 216 -13.68 -6.18 9.04
CA VAL A 216 -13.87 -4.74 8.88
C VAL A 216 -14.64 -4.21 10.09
N LEU A 217 -14.01 -3.32 10.85
CA LEU A 217 -14.61 -2.68 11.99
C LEU A 217 -15.47 -1.49 11.54
N THR A 218 -14.91 -0.64 10.70
CA THR A 218 -15.59 0.52 10.10
C THR A 218 -14.84 0.95 8.85
N GLU A 219 -15.55 1.65 7.95
CA GLU A 219 -14.94 2.31 6.80
C GLU A 219 -15.64 3.66 6.54
N GLY A 220 -14.90 4.61 5.98
CA GLY A 220 -15.44 5.94 5.66
C GLY A 220 -14.37 6.97 5.42
N GLY A 221 -14.79 8.23 5.30
CA GLY A 221 -13.89 9.38 5.22
C GLY A 221 -13.01 9.50 6.47
N PRO A 222 -11.75 10.00 6.35
CA PRO A 222 -10.84 10.10 7.49
C PRO A 222 -11.43 10.85 8.69
N LYS A 223 -12.23 11.89 8.43
CA LYS A 223 -12.90 12.68 9.49
C LYS A 223 -13.94 11.90 10.28
N GLU A 224 -14.61 10.97 9.62
CA GLU A 224 -15.66 10.14 10.21
C GLU A 224 -15.06 8.99 11.00
N VAL A 225 -13.99 8.42 10.46
CA VAL A 225 -13.39 7.17 10.98
C VAL A 225 -12.43 7.44 12.14
N LEU A 226 -11.57 8.48 12.06
CA LEU A 226 -10.56 8.71 13.11
C LEU A 226 -11.16 9.40 14.33
N THR A 227 -11.60 8.61 15.30
CA THR A 227 -12.21 9.05 16.56
C THR A 227 -11.52 8.39 17.77
N PRO A 228 -11.67 8.94 19.01
CA PRO A 228 -11.18 8.29 20.23
C PRO A 228 -11.74 6.87 20.42
N GLU A 229 -13.01 6.66 20.05
CA GLU A 229 -13.67 5.35 20.13
C GLU A 229 -12.99 4.33 19.23
N LEU A 230 -12.69 4.71 17.99
CA LEU A 230 -11.95 3.84 17.08
C LEU A 230 -10.57 3.48 17.65
N MET A 231 -9.84 4.44 18.22
CA MET A 231 -8.50 4.19 18.77
C MET A 231 -8.57 3.24 19.96
N ARG A 232 -9.56 3.39 20.84
CA ARG A 232 -9.82 2.44 21.93
C ARG A 232 -10.13 1.05 21.38
N GLU A 233 -10.97 0.98 20.38
CA GLU A 233 -11.41 -0.29 19.83
C GLU A 233 -10.27 -0.99 19.06
N LEU A 234 -9.52 -0.28 18.21
CA LEU A 234 -8.42 -0.87 17.44
C LEU A 234 -7.20 -1.25 18.29
N TYR A 235 -6.79 -0.36 19.20
CA TYR A 235 -5.50 -0.46 19.88
C TYR A 235 -5.62 -0.68 21.39
N GLY A 236 -6.80 -0.58 21.98
CA GLY A 236 -7.01 -0.72 23.41
C GLY A 236 -6.47 0.46 24.24
N VAL A 237 -6.32 1.64 23.62
CA VAL A 237 -5.74 2.84 24.25
C VAL A 237 -6.73 3.99 24.32
N GLU A 238 -6.74 4.69 25.45
CA GLU A 238 -7.52 5.93 25.62
C GLU A 238 -6.71 7.10 25.06
N VAL A 239 -7.27 7.77 24.06
CA VAL A 239 -6.66 8.95 23.44
C VAL A 239 -7.65 10.11 23.36
N GLU A 240 -7.13 11.32 23.34
CA GLU A 240 -7.81 12.53 22.87
C GLU A 240 -7.41 12.76 21.41
N VAL A 241 -8.39 13.02 20.56
CA VAL A 241 -8.15 13.34 19.14
C VAL A 241 -8.33 14.84 18.96
N SER A 242 -7.21 15.54 18.76
CA SER A 242 -7.19 16.98 18.55
C SER A 242 -7.16 17.34 17.07
N SER A 243 -8.01 18.29 16.69
CA SER A 243 -8.06 18.82 15.31
C SER A 243 -7.18 20.06 15.19
N LEU A 244 -6.34 20.09 14.15
CA LEU A 244 -5.43 21.20 13.85
C LEU A 244 -5.67 21.72 12.42
N PHE A 245 -5.33 23.01 12.20
CA PHE A 245 -5.38 23.67 10.88
C PHE A 245 -6.76 23.57 10.19
N GLY A 246 -7.85 23.77 10.94
CA GLY A 246 -9.21 23.65 10.41
C GLY A 246 -9.57 22.21 10.00
N ASP A 247 -9.22 21.27 10.84
CA ASP A 247 -9.45 19.81 10.66
C ASP A 247 -8.78 19.20 9.40
N ARG A 248 -7.63 19.76 9.02
CA ARG A 248 -6.78 19.15 7.98
C ARG A 248 -5.82 18.12 8.53
N VAL A 249 -5.52 18.19 9.83
CA VAL A 249 -4.66 17.26 10.56
C VAL A 249 -5.37 16.89 11.86
N ARG A 250 -5.34 15.62 12.24
CA ARG A 250 -5.72 15.14 13.57
C ARG A 250 -4.55 14.46 14.23
N VAL A 251 -4.36 14.73 15.52
CA VAL A 251 -3.30 14.17 16.36
C VAL A 251 -3.95 13.37 17.47
N CYS A 252 -3.48 12.13 17.64
CA CYS A 252 -3.90 11.24 18.70
C CYS A 252 -2.95 11.34 19.89
N THR A 253 -3.37 11.97 20.98
CA THR A 253 -2.58 12.14 22.20
C THR A 253 -3.09 11.19 23.29
N PRO A 254 -2.23 10.45 24.02
CA PRO A 254 -2.66 9.66 25.18
C PRO A 254 -3.47 10.51 26.16
N ALA A 255 -4.65 10.02 26.58
CA ALA A 255 -5.57 10.79 27.43
C ALA A 255 -4.93 11.20 28.77
N SER A 256 -4.02 10.38 29.33
CA SER A 256 -3.25 10.71 30.54
C SER A 256 -2.36 11.95 30.34
N VAL A 257 -1.74 12.10 29.18
CA VAL A 257 -0.91 13.28 28.87
C VAL A 257 -1.76 14.50 28.62
N ALA A 258 -2.87 14.34 27.85
CA ALA A 258 -3.77 15.45 27.52
C ALA A 258 -4.46 16.05 28.75
N ARG A 259 -4.72 15.23 29.79
CA ARG A 259 -5.36 15.65 31.05
C ARG A 259 -4.38 16.10 32.15
N GLY A 260 -3.08 16.06 31.88
CA GLY A 260 -2.05 16.50 32.84
C GLY A 260 -1.89 15.56 34.05
N GLN A 261 -2.14 14.27 33.88
CA GLN A 261 -1.99 13.23 34.92
C GLN A 261 -0.69 12.46 34.74
#